data_45d9382a98b49d30fabc88b44512b3be
#
_entry.id   45d9382a98b49d30fabc88b44512b3be
#
_cell.length_a   1.000
_cell.length_b   1.000
_cell.length_c   1.000
_cell.angle_alpha   90.00
_cell.angle_beta   90.00
_cell.angle_gamma   90.00
#
_symmetry.space_group_name_H-M   'P 1'
#
loop_
_entity.id
_entity.type
_entity.pdbx_description
1 polymer ?
#
loop_
_entity_poly.entity_id
_entity_poly.type
_entity_poly.pdbx_seq_one_letter_code
_entity_poly.pdbx_strand_id
1 'polypeptide(L)'
;MTEQKIDQCRLHRINLTMWVSVITLCLATLPSYFLLDERVFFWLCRHPSNWYANNWVQAFILLGKAWVVIWLLLSWVWATGQERPALAGLLALLLIAPTVCTLKPLVHRPRPREVIAASMRTEKAENNNNSSSNLSFPSGDTAVVFAAAAALVPFVRWPLGLIFFSIASGVGIMRVVVLAHYPSDVFAAAAIGIFCGWLALQIIRRWLSESSRFNLSRSTAAVGVILTPTLFGLIEGTERLLTFLKTYGVLVAGIYLVAKGGTWLKRHRKRIDTN
;
A
#
# COMPACT_ATOMS: atom_id res chain seq x y z
N MET A 1 35.59 -9.51 -3.63
CA MET A 1 34.52 -9.46 -2.63
C MET A 1 33.48 -10.51 -3.03
N THR A 2 33.20 -11.53 -2.23
CA THR A 2 32.30 -12.63 -2.63
C THR A 2 30.85 -12.12 -2.76
N GLU A 3 30.07 -12.66 -3.71
CA GLU A 3 28.63 -12.32 -3.94
C GLU A 3 27.85 -12.29 -2.63
N GLN A 4 28.12 -13.24 -1.75
CA GLN A 4 27.50 -13.35 -0.44
C GLN A 4 27.73 -12.11 0.48
N LYS A 5 28.91 -11.50 0.43
CA LYS A 5 29.20 -10.25 1.15
C LYS A 5 28.44 -9.05 0.57
N ILE A 6 28.28 -9.00 -0.76
CA ILE A 6 27.52 -7.94 -1.43
C ILE A 6 26.04 -8.00 -1.03
N ASP A 7 25.46 -9.20 -1.01
CA ASP A 7 24.07 -9.39 -0.61
C ASP A 7 23.83 -9.08 0.88
N GLN A 8 24.77 -9.42 1.75
CA GLN A 8 24.68 -9.06 3.17
C GLN A 8 24.76 -7.54 3.39
N CYS A 9 25.67 -6.85 2.71
CA CYS A 9 25.75 -5.38 2.79
C CYS A 9 24.50 -4.70 2.26
N ARG A 10 23.92 -5.19 1.16
CA ARG A 10 22.67 -4.68 0.62
C ARG A 10 21.52 -4.85 1.60
N LEU A 11 21.41 -6.02 2.21
CA LEU A 11 20.42 -6.33 3.24
C LEU A 11 20.54 -5.43 4.47
N HIS A 12 21.74 -5.23 4.96
CA HIS A 12 21.99 -4.35 6.11
C HIS A 12 21.55 -2.92 5.80
N ARG A 13 21.88 -2.39 4.63
CA ARG A 13 21.42 -1.06 4.20
C ARG A 13 19.89 -0.96 4.13
N ILE A 14 19.23 -1.97 3.56
CA ILE A 14 17.76 -1.99 3.48
C ILE A 14 17.15 -1.98 4.88
N ASN A 15 17.64 -2.83 5.79
CA ASN A 15 17.16 -2.87 7.16
C ASN A 15 17.37 -1.53 7.87
N LEU A 16 18.54 -0.92 7.76
CA LEU A 16 18.82 0.38 8.33
C LEU A 16 17.89 1.47 7.79
N THR A 17 17.71 1.52 6.47
CA THR A 17 16.81 2.50 5.83
C THR A 17 15.36 2.31 6.31
N MET A 18 14.88 1.07 6.42
CA MET A 18 13.53 0.80 6.93
C MET A 18 13.35 1.27 8.37
N TRP A 19 14.32 0.97 9.27
CA TRP A 19 14.27 1.43 10.66
C TRP A 19 14.33 2.95 10.78
N VAL A 20 15.23 3.60 10.06
CA VAL A 20 15.31 5.07 10.01
C VAL A 20 13.99 5.66 9.54
N SER A 21 13.39 5.11 8.49
CA SER A 21 12.09 5.57 7.98
C SER A 21 10.98 5.41 9.03
N VAL A 22 10.89 4.26 9.70
CA VAL A 22 9.88 4.02 10.75
C VAL A 22 10.05 5.02 11.90
N ILE A 23 11.27 5.18 12.40
CA ILE A 23 11.56 6.11 13.51
C ILE A 23 11.22 7.54 13.10
N THR A 24 11.67 7.99 11.92
CA THR A 24 11.39 9.35 11.42
C THR A 24 9.88 9.60 11.28
N LEU A 25 9.12 8.66 10.75
CA LEU A 25 7.66 8.79 10.60
C LEU A 25 6.95 8.78 11.96
N CYS A 26 7.38 7.94 12.89
CA CYS A 26 6.86 7.95 14.26
C CYS A 26 7.13 9.29 14.95
N LEU A 27 8.35 9.82 14.82
CA LEU A 27 8.72 11.13 15.37
C LEU A 27 7.97 12.28 14.68
N ALA A 28 7.66 12.16 13.39
CA ALA A 28 6.87 13.15 12.65
C ALA A 28 5.38 13.13 13.01
N THR A 29 4.86 12.03 13.53
CA THR A 29 3.43 11.89 13.86
C THR A 29 2.99 12.90 14.92
N LEU A 30 3.75 13.04 16.02
CA LEU A 30 3.41 13.96 17.12
C LEU A 30 3.43 15.45 16.69
N PRO A 31 4.50 15.98 16.07
CA PRO A 31 4.49 17.35 15.56
C PRO A 31 3.39 17.57 14.52
N SER A 32 3.12 16.59 13.66
CA SER A 32 2.02 16.68 12.68
C SER A 32 0.67 16.83 13.37
N TYR A 33 0.43 16.06 14.42
CA TYR A 33 -0.82 16.15 15.21
C TYR A 33 -1.07 17.56 15.76
N PHE A 34 -0.03 18.19 16.32
CA PHE A 34 -0.18 19.52 16.94
C PHE A 34 -0.09 20.69 15.97
N LEU A 35 0.66 20.55 14.87
CA LEU A 35 1.00 21.67 13.99
C LEU A 35 0.30 21.63 12.62
N LEU A 36 0.08 20.44 12.07
CA LEU A 36 -0.39 20.28 10.71
C LEU A 36 -1.86 19.88 10.61
N ASP A 37 -2.35 19.04 11.51
CA ASP A 37 -3.69 18.47 11.38
C ASP A 37 -4.78 19.54 11.31
N GLU A 38 -4.79 20.48 12.25
CA GLU A 38 -5.78 21.58 12.25
C GLU A 38 -5.55 22.55 11.09
N ARG A 39 -4.31 22.91 10.79
CA ARG A 39 -4.00 23.86 9.71
C ARG A 39 -4.43 23.31 8.35
N VAL A 40 -4.10 22.07 8.06
CA VAL A 40 -4.47 21.41 6.80
C VAL A 40 -5.98 21.21 6.74
N PHE A 41 -6.62 20.80 7.84
CA PHE A 41 -8.07 20.67 7.92
C PHE A 41 -8.78 22.01 7.60
N PHE A 42 -8.44 23.09 8.29
CA PHE A 42 -9.04 24.41 8.03
C PHE A 42 -8.74 24.93 6.63
N TRP A 43 -7.53 24.69 6.11
CA TRP A 43 -7.19 25.07 4.74
C TRP A 43 -8.07 24.34 3.72
N LEU A 44 -8.26 23.03 3.86
CA LEU A 44 -9.14 22.24 2.97
C LEU A 44 -10.60 22.68 3.09
N CYS A 45 -11.09 23.01 4.28
CA CYS A 45 -12.45 23.53 4.48
C CYS A 45 -12.67 24.89 3.81
N ARG A 46 -11.66 25.77 3.81
CA ARG A 46 -11.73 27.09 3.14
C ARG A 46 -11.65 27.03 1.62
N HIS A 47 -11.10 25.95 1.08
CA HIS A 47 -10.95 25.72 -0.37
C HIS A 47 -11.75 24.48 -0.80
N PRO A 48 -13.08 24.52 -0.67
CA PRO A 48 -13.90 23.38 -1.02
C PRO A 48 -13.79 23.12 -2.53
N SER A 49 -13.38 21.95 -2.88
CA SER A 49 -13.33 21.48 -4.26
C SER A 49 -13.90 20.06 -4.32
N ASN A 50 -14.52 19.74 -5.46
CA ASN A 50 -15.09 18.42 -5.65
C ASN A 50 -13.98 17.40 -6.01
N TRP A 51 -13.07 17.16 -5.06
CA TRP A 51 -11.96 16.23 -5.24
C TRP A 51 -12.42 14.82 -5.62
N TYR A 52 -13.58 14.40 -5.11
CA TYR A 52 -14.14 13.09 -5.43
C TYR A 52 -14.55 12.93 -6.89
N ALA A 53 -14.86 14.00 -7.61
CA ALA A 53 -15.16 13.94 -9.04
C ALA A 53 -13.90 13.78 -9.90
N ASN A 54 -12.71 13.96 -9.33
CA ASN A 54 -11.46 13.87 -10.06
C ASN A 54 -11.02 12.41 -10.20
N ASN A 55 -10.87 11.93 -11.44
CA ASN A 55 -10.47 10.55 -11.75
C ASN A 55 -9.12 10.16 -11.15
N TRP A 56 -8.16 11.09 -11.06
CA TRP A 56 -6.85 10.81 -10.45
C TRP A 56 -6.96 10.57 -8.95
N VAL A 57 -7.78 11.36 -8.26
CA VAL A 57 -8.06 11.19 -6.83
C VAL A 57 -8.70 9.83 -6.58
N GLN A 58 -9.69 9.46 -7.38
CA GLN A 58 -10.34 8.15 -7.31
C GLN A 58 -9.35 7.00 -7.56
N ALA A 59 -8.45 7.14 -8.54
CA ALA A 59 -7.42 6.16 -8.79
C ALA A 59 -6.54 5.94 -7.55
N PHE A 60 -6.00 6.99 -6.95
CA PHE A 60 -5.18 6.86 -5.75
C PHE A 60 -5.95 6.29 -4.55
N ILE A 61 -7.23 6.65 -4.37
CA ILE A 61 -8.08 6.08 -3.31
C ILE A 61 -8.24 4.56 -3.52
N LEU A 62 -8.47 4.12 -4.75
CA LEU A 62 -8.60 2.70 -5.08
C LEU A 62 -7.30 1.93 -4.85
N LEU A 63 -6.14 2.49 -5.18
CA LEU A 63 -4.84 1.88 -4.90
C LEU A 63 -4.63 1.57 -3.41
N GLY A 64 -5.26 2.33 -2.52
CA GLY A 64 -5.22 2.09 -1.07
C GLY A 64 -6.03 0.87 -0.63
N LYS A 65 -6.90 0.32 -1.47
CA LYS A 65 -7.75 -0.81 -1.09
C LYS A 65 -6.95 -2.11 -1.04
N ALA A 66 -7.11 -2.87 0.03
CA ALA A 66 -6.39 -4.13 0.23
C ALA A 66 -6.57 -5.12 -0.93
N TRP A 67 -7.78 -5.24 -1.49
CA TRP A 67 -8.05 -6.11 -2.62
C TRP A 67 -7.31 -5.70 -3.91
N VAL A 68 -7.11 -4.38 -4.15
CA VAL A 68 -6.30 -3.87 -5.27
C VAL A 68 -4.84 -4.24 -5.07
N VAL A 69 -4.33 -4.07 -3.86
CA VAL A 69 -2.95 -4.46 -3.54
C VAL A 69 -2.75 -5.96 -3.68
N ILE A 70 -3.69 -6.79 -3.23
CA ILE A 70 -3.66 -8.25 -3.44
C ILE A 70 -3.60 -8.56 -4.94
N TRP A 71 -4.45 -7.92 -5.74
CA TRP A 71 -4.48 -8.11 -7.18
C TRP A 71 -3.15 -7.73 -7.85
N LEU A 72 -2.53 -6.62 -7.43
CA LEU A 72 -1.21 -6.20 -7.92
C LEU A 72 -0.10 -7.20 -7.53
N LEU A 73 -0.13 -7.73 -6.31
CA LEU A 73 0.81 -8.74 -5.85
C LEU A 73 0.68 -10.06 -6.63
N LEU A 74 -0.54 -10.50 -6.91
CA LEU A 74 -0.79 -11.67 -7.76
C LEU A 74 -0.35 -11.43 -9.21
N SER A 75 -0.62 -10.22 -9.74
CA SER A 75 -0.13 -9.80 -11.06
C SER A 75 1.40 -9.80 -11.14
N TRP A 76 2.07 -9.42 -10.07
CA TRP A 76 3.53 -9.52 -9.96
C TRP A 76 4.02 -10.97 -10.10
N VAL A 77 3.40 -11.91 -9.36
CA VAL A 77 3.76 -13.34 -9.46
C VAL A 77 3.52 -13.86 -10.87
N TRP A 78 2.37 -13.53 -11.44
CA TRP A 78 2.03 -13.94 -12.81
C TRP A 78 3.05 -13.44 -13.84
N ALA A 79 3.45 -12.17 -13.74
CA ALA A 79 4.37 -11.54 -14.67
C ALA A 79 5.81 -11.99 -14.50
N THR A 80 6.31 -12.10 -13.26
CA THR A 80 7.72 -12.33 -12.94
C THR A 80 8.05 -13.79 -12.58
N GLY A 81 7.07 -14.54 -12.07
CA GLY A 81 7.24 -15.84 -11.43
C GLY A 81 7.92 -15.77 -10.07
N GLN A 82 8.08 -14.58 -9.49
CA GLN A 82 8.67 -14.39 -8.18
C GLN A 82 7.57 -14.37 -7.11
N GLU A 83 7.49 -15.42 -6.31
CA GLU A 83 6.46 -15.58 -5.26
C GLU A 83 6.81 -14.90 -3.94
N ARG A 84 8.09 -14.90 -3.56
CA ARG A 84 8.54 -14.36 -2.26
C ARG A 84 8.09 -12.93 -1.97
N PRO A 85 8.20 -11.96 -2.92
CA PRO A 85 7.70 -10.60 -2.72
C PRO A 85 6.20 -10.56 -2.45
N ALA A 86 5.42 -11.34 -3.21
CA ALA A 86 3.99 -11.38 -3.07
C ALA A 86 3.55 -12.02 -1.74
N LEU A 87 4.19 -13.12 -1.34
CA LEU A 87 3.94 -13.77 -0.05
C LEU A 87 4.27 -12.81 1.12
N ALA A 88 5.40 -12.08 1.03
CA ALA A 88 5.73 -11.06 2.02
C ALA A 88 4.69 -9.95 2.07
N GLY A 89 4.22 -9.48 0.90
CA GLY A 89 3.16 -8.48 0.81
C GLY A 89 1.84 -8.97 1.41
N LEU A 90 1.40 -10.18 1.06
CA LEU A 90 0.18 -10.78 1.61
C LEU A 90 0.26 -10.98 3.13
N LEU A 91 1.40 -11.46 3.64
CA LEU A 91 1.63 -11.59 5.07
C LEU A 91 1.62 -10.22 5.76
N ALA A 92 2.19 -9.19 5.14
CA ALA A 92 2.14 -7.83 5.67
C ALA A 92 0.70 -7.31 5.79
N LEU A 93 -0.17 -7.59 4.82
CA LEU A 93 -1.60 -7.25 4.90
C LEU A 93 -2.29 -7.95 6.06
N LEU A 94 -1.96 -9.24 6.30
CA LEU A 94 -2.48 -9.99 7.45
C LEU A 94 -2.02 -9.41 8.78
N LEU A 95 -0.82 -8.84 8.86
CA LEU A 95 -0.31 -8.17 10.07
C LEU A 95 -0.94 -6.80 10.29
N ILE A 96 -1.24 -6.07 9.21
CA ILE A 96 -1.86 -4.74 9.30
C ILE A 96 -3.30 -4.82 9.80
N ALA A 97 -4.08 -5.79 9.34
CA ALA A 97 -5.50 -5.87 9.67
C ALA A 97 -5.76 -5.84 11.19
N PRO A 98 -5.19 -6.74 12.01
CA PRO A 98 -5.37 -6.69 13.46
C PRO A 98 -4.78 -5.42 14.08
N THR A 99 -3.62 -4.94 13.59
CA THR A 99 -2.96 -3.73 14.11
C THR A 99 -3.87 -2.52 13.96
N VAL A 100 -4.45 -2.31 12.78
CA VAL A 100 -5.38 -1.19 12.53
C VAL A 100 -6.68 -1.37 13.30
N CYS A 101 -7.23 -2.61 13.35
CA CYS A 101 -8.46 -2.90 14.07
C CYS A 101 -8.35 -2.64 15.58
N THR A 102 -7.18 -2.89 16.19
CA THR A 102 -6.94 -2.63 17.61
C THR A 102 -6.63 -1.16 17.91
N LEU A 103 -5.88 -0.47 17.05
CA LEU A 103 -5.50 0.92 17.27
C LEU A 103 -6.66 1.90 17.08
N LYS A 104 -7.61 1.61 16.18
CA LYS A 104 -8.76 2.48 15.95
C LYS A 104 -9.59 2.76 17.21
N PRO A 105 -10.08 1.74 17.93
CA PRO A 105 -10.86 1.97 19.14
C PRO A 105 -10.01 2.53 20.29
N LEU A 106 -8.70 2.26 20.34
CA LEU A 106 -7.82 2.80 21.38
C LEU A 106 -7.64 4.31 21.28
N VAL A 107 -7.47 4.84 20.06
CA VAL A 107 -7.29 6.29 19.84
C VAL A 107 -8.63 7.02 19.72
N HIS A 108 -9.66 6.33 19.26
CA HIS A 108 -11.06 6.79 19.15
C HIS A 108 -11.20 8.16 18.48
N ARG A 109 -10.42 8.45 17.43
CA ARG A 109 -10.40 9.75 16.75
C ARG A 109 -11.43 9.80 15.62
N PRO A 110 -12.37 10.80 15.60
CA PRO A 110 -13.31 10.97 14.51
C PRO A 110 -12.62 11.41 13.22
N ARG A 111 -13.21 11.10 12.08
CA ARG A 111 -12.68 11.55 10.76
C ARG A 111 -12.94 13.03 10.55
N PRO A 112 -12.07 13.77 9.81
CA PRO A 112 -12.27 15.18 9.48
C PRO A 112 -13.67 15.46 8.90
N ARG A 113 -14.13 14.67 7.94
CA ARG A 113 -15.45 14.81 7.32
C ARG A 113 -16.63 14.60 8.29
N GLU A 114 -16.48 13.73 9.29
CA GLU A 114 -17.50 13.48 10.30
C GLU A 114 -17.62 14.68 11.25
N VAL A 115 -16.51 15.34 11.57
CA VAL A 115 -16.49 16.56 12.36
C VAL A 115 -17.25 17.68 11.63
N ILE A 116 -17.04 17.85 10.32
CA ILE A 116 -17.78 18.81 9.50
C ILE A 116 -19.26 18.44 9.46
N ALA A 117 -19.59 17.18 9.23
CA ALA A 117 -20.98 16.73 9.19
C ALA A 117 -21.69 16.95 10.53
N ALA A 118 -20.99 16.73 11.64
CA ALA A 118 -21.54 16.97 12.97
C ALA A 118 -21.81 18.48 13.23
N SER A 119 -20.92 19.38 12.80
CA SER A 119 -21.13 20.81 12.94
C SER A 119 -22.27 21.39 12.09
N MET A 120 -22.64 20.68 11.01
CA MET A 120 -23.74 21.07 10.12
C MET A 120 -25.11 20.48 10.53
N ARG A 121 -25.11 19.49 11.44
CA ARG A 121 -26.35 18.90 11.95
C ARG A 121 -26.93 19.77 13.06
N THR A 122 -28.06 20.38 12.81
CA THR A 122 -28.93 20.95 13.87
C THR A 122 -29.37 19.80 14.80
N GLU A 123 -29.48 20.08 16.08
CA GLU A 123 -29.61 19.22 17.28
C GLU A 123 -30.55 17.95 17.25
N LYS A 124 -31.16 17.60 16.13
CA LYS A 124 -32.16 16.53 16.05
C LYS A 124 -31.70 15.16 15.56
N ALA A 125 -30.42 14.95 15.29
CA ALA A 125 -29.89 13.65 14.82
C ALA A 125 -28.89 13.07 15.83
N GLU A 126 -29.35 12.78 17.03
CA GLU A 126 -28.61 11.95 17.98
C GLU A 126 -28.62 10.48 17.57
N ASN A 127 -27.46 9.85 17.78
CA ASN A 127 -27.24 8.40 17.88
C ASN A 127 -27.34 7.55 16.62
N ASN A 128 -26.24 7.43 15.87
CA ASN A 128 -25.92 6.12 15.24
C ASN A 128 -24.49 5.98 14.70
N ASN A 129 -23.44 6.49 15.33
CA ASN A 129 -22.11 6.50 14.71
C ASN A 129 -20.94 5.98 15.58
N ASN A 130 -21.14 4.86 16.30
CA ASN A 130 -20.04 4.15 16.99
C ASN A 130 -19.44 3.00 16.16
N SER A 131 -19.58 3.02 14.83
CA SER A 131 -18.95 2.02 14.00
C SER A 131 -17.45 2.32 13.85
N SER A 132 -16.61 1.31 14.02
CA SER A 132 -15.15 1.41 13.82
C SER A 132 -14.76 1.94 12.43
N SER A 133 -15.69 1.90 11.47
CA SER A 133 -15.52 2.46 10.12
C SER A 133 -15.42 3.98 10.11
N ASN A 134 -15.93 4.68 11.14
CA ASN A 134 -15.94 6.15 11.25
C ASN A 134 -14.69 6.70 11.95
N LEU A 135 -13.82 5.84 12.49
CA LEU A 135 -12.59 6.26 13.17
C LEU A 135 -11.48 6.55 12.18
N SER A 136 -10.73 7.62 12.49
CA SER A 136 -9.68 8.14 11.60
C SER A 136 -8.33 7.45 11.79
N PHE A 137 -7.86 7.30 13.01
CA PHE A 137 -6.50 6.84 13.30
C PHE A 137 -6.41 5.31 13.47
N PRO A 138 -5.40 4.66 12.89
CA PRO A 138 -4.56 5.12 11.77
C PRO A 138 -5.24 4.91 10.42
N SER A 139 -4.68 5.46 9.32
CA SER A 139 -5.17 5.26 7.96
C SER A 139 -4.88 3.84 7.45
N GLY A 140 -5.88 2.97 7.40
CA GLY A 140 -5.71 1.59 6.93
C GLY A 140 -5.26 1.50 5.47
N ASP A 141 -5.86 2.30 4.57
CA ASP A 141 -5.52 2.33 3.15
C ASP A 141 -4.04 2.76 2.93
N THR A 142 -3.55 3.72 3.71
CA THR A 142 -2.14 4.14 3.68
C THR A 142 -1.21 3.04 4.19
N ALA A 143 -1.55 2.40 5.32
CA ALA A 143 -0.73 1.33 5.88
C ALA A 143 -0.55 0.16 4.89
N VAL A 144 -1.61 -0.23 4.20
CA VAL A 144 -1.62 -1.31 3.20
C VAL A 144 -0.64 -1.05 2.06
N VAL A 145 -0.65 0.14 1.46
CA VAL A 145 0.25 0.44 0.32
C VAL A 145 1.70 0.61 0.74
N PHE A 146 1.96 1.19 1.92
CA PHE A 146 3.32 1.28 2.46
C PHE A 146 3.89 -0.09 2.81
N ALA A 147 3.07 -1.00 3.31
CA ALA A 147 3.52 -2.36 3.61
C ALA A 147 3.84 -3.16 2.34
N ALA A 148 3.01 -3.05 1.30
CA ALA A 148 3.30 -3.67 0.02
C ALA A 148 4.59 -3.10 -0.60
N ALA A 149 4.77 -1.77 -0.58
CA ALA A 149 5.99 -1.12 -1.04
C ALA A 149 7.23 -1.64 -0.28
N ALA A 150 7.17 -1.67 1.06
CA ALA A 150 8.27 -2.16 1.89
C ALA A 150 8.60 -3.64 1.65
N ALA A 151 7.60 -4.49 1.43
CA ALA A 151 7.79 -5.90 1.11
C ALA A 151 8.43 -6.11 -0.28
N LEU A 152 8.13 -5.24 -1.26
CA LEU A 152 8.62 -5.36 -2.65
C LEU A 152 10.02 -4.78 -2.86
N VAL A 153 10.39 -3.71 -2.14
CA VAL A 153 11.66 -2.97 -2.34
C VAL A 153 12.91 -3.84 -2.39
N PRO A 154 13.09 -4.88 -1.55
CA PRO A 154 14.29 -5.71 -1.60
C PRO A 154 14.47 -6.51 -2.89
N PHE A 155 13.40 -6.70 -3.66
CA PHE A 155 13.37 -7.51 -4.87
C PHE A 155 13.46 -6.69 -6.15
N VAL A 156 13.42 -5.35 -6.05
CA VAL A 156 13.45 -4.44 -7.19
C VAL A 156 14.72 -3.58 -7.18
N ARG A 157 14.98 -2.88 -8.31
CA ARG A 157 16.04 -1.87 -8.38
C ARG A 157 15.60 -0.63 -7.61
N TRP A 158 16.54 0.09 -7.01
CA TRP A 158 16.27 1.26 -6.18
C TRP A 158 15.33 2.32 -6.82
N PRO A 159 15.38 2.63 -8.15
CA PRO A 159 14.44 3.59 -8.72
C PRO A 159 12.98 3.12 -8.66
N LEU A 160 12.73 1.82 -8.86
CA LEU A 160 11.38 1.25 -8.72
C LEU A 160 10.89 1.28 -7.26
N GLY A 161 11.81 1.09 -6.31
CA GLY A 161 11.49 1.26 -4.89
C GLY A 161 11.02 2.68 -4.56
N LEU A 162 11.69 3.69 -5.11
CA LEU A 162 11.25 5.08 -4.98
C LEU A 162 9.87 5.32 -5.59
N ILE A 163 9.60 4.76 -6.77
CA ILE A 163 8.28 4.86 -7.42
C ILE A 163 7.20 4.25 -6.51
N PHE A 164 7.43 3.08 -5.93
CA PHE A 164 6.45 2.44 -5.04
C PHE A 164 6.15 3.29 -3.80
N PHE A 165 7.17 3.85 -3.16
CA PHE A 165 6.97 4.75 -2.02
C PHE A 165 6.34 6.09 -2.42
N SER A 166 6.64 6.62 -3.60
CA SER A 166 5.97 7.82 -4.12
C SER A 166 4.47 7.59 -4.35
N ILE A 167 4.11 6.44 -4.93
CA ILE A 167 2.71 6.04 -5.11
C ILE A 167 2.04 5.88 -3.74
N ALA A 168 2.68 5.21 -2.78
CA ALA A 168 2.16 5.04 -1.43
C ALA A 168 1.93 6.39 -0.73
N SER A 169 2.88 7.34 -0.88
CA SER A 169 2.74 8.70 -0.37
C SER A 169 1.58 9.44 -1.04
N GLY A 170 1.41 9.27 -2.36
CA GLY A 170 0.27 9.81 -3.10
C GLY A 170 -1.07 9.31 -2.56
N VAL A 171 -1.18 8.01 -2.26
CA VAL A 171 -2.38 7.46 -1.60
C VAL A 171 -2.62 8.16 -0.27
N GLY A 172 -1.60 8.28 0.59
CA GLY A 172 -1.72 8.96 1.88
C GLY A 172 -2.20 10.41 1.73
N ILE A 173 -1.60 11.17 0.82
CA ILE A 173 -1.99 12.56 0.52
C ILE A 173 -3.45 12.63 0.08
N MET A 174 -3.89 11.75 -0.83
CA MET A 174 -5.27 11.75 -1.30
C MET A 174 -6.25 11.41 -0.17
N ARG A 175 -5.88 10.61 0.83
CA ARG A 175 -6.72 10.36 2.01
C ARG A 175 -6.92 11.61 2.86
N VAL A 176 -5.92 12.51 2.92
CA VAL A 176 -6.04 13.82 3.59
C VAL A 176 -6.90 14.77 2.74
N VAL A 177 -6.63 14.86 1.44
CA VAL A 177 -7.35 15.75 0.51
C VAL A 177 -8.86 15.51 0.52
N VAL A 178 -9.28 14.23 0.60
CA VAL A 178 -10.70 13.87 0.69
C VAL A 178 -11.27 13.91 2.11
N LEU A 179 -10.56 14.49 3.06
CA LEU A 179 -10.99 14.65 4.46
C LEU A 179 -11.35 13.32 5.13
N ALA A 180 -10.74 12.22 4.70
CA ALA A 180 -10.93 10.91 5.30
C ALA A 180 -10.01 10.69 6.52
N HIS A 181 -8.83 11.30 6.51
CA HIS A 181 -7.79 11.17 7.52
C HIS A 181 -7.06 12.49 7.73
N TYR A 182 -6.46 12.67 8.90
CA TYR A 182 -5.53 13.76 9.17
C TYR A 182 -4.11 13.41 8.71
N PRO A 183 -3.22 14.41 8.48
CA PRO A 183 -1.81 14.17 8.19
C PRO A 183 -1.11 13.24 9.16
N SER A 184 -1.33 13.40 10.48
CA SER A 184 -0.75 12.52 11.51
C SER A 184 -1.19 11.06 11.39
N ASP A 185 -2.46 10.80 11.00
CA ASP A 185 -2.98 9.44 10.75
C ASP A 185 -2.23 8.77 9.61
N VAL A 186 -1.82 9.56 8.60
CA VAL A 186 -1.06 9.10 7.43
C VAL A 186 0.39 8.77 7.81
N PHE A 187 1.06 9.62 8.59
CA PHE A 187 2.43 9.35 9.06
C PHE A 187 2.50 8.10 9.93
N ALA A 188 1.58 7.97 10.91
CA ALA A 188 1.49 6.77 11.74
C ALA A 188 1.23 5.51 10.90
N ALA A 189 0.31 5.59 9.94
CA ALA A 189 -0.02 4.49 9.05
C ALA A 189 1.15 4.09 8.16
N ALA A 190 1.92 5.05 7.65
CA ALA A 190 3.12 4.79 6.86
C ALA A 190 4.19 4.06 7.70
N ALA A 191 4.41 4.50 8.95
CA ALA A 191 5.33 3.83 9.88
C ALA A 191 4.90 2.38 10.15
N ILE A 192 3.63 2.16 10.50
CA ILE A 192 3.04 0.83 10.72
C ILE A 192 3.19 -0.04 9.46
N GLY A 193 2.86 0.51 8.28
CA GLY A 193 2.96 -0.20 7.03
C GLY A 193 4.39 -0.65 6.73
N ILE A 194 5.37 0.25 6.82
CA ILE A 194 6.79 -0.08 6.61
C ILE A 194 7.25 -1.15 7.60
N PHE A 195 6.90 -1.02 8.88
CA PHE A 195 7.24 -2.00 9.89
C PHE A 195 6.65 -3.38 9.62
N CYS A 196 5.34 -3.46 9.31
CA CYS A 196 4.67 -4.72 8.98
C CYS A 196 5.24 -5.36 7.71
N GLY A 197 5.53 -4.56 6.67
CA GLY A 197 6.15 -5.04 5.44
C GLY A 197 7.56 -5.60 5.68
N TRP A 198 8.37 -4.89 6.47
CA TRP A 198 9.69 -5.36 6.88
C TRP A 198 9.60 -6.65 7.73
N LEU A 199 8.71 -6.70 8.71
CA LEU A 199 8.53 -7.87 9.58
C LEU A 199 8.09 -9.10 8.76
N ALA A 200 7.11 -8.94 7.89
CA ALA A 200 6.67 -10.00 6.98
C ALA A 200 7.80 -10.52 6.11
N LEU A 201 8.64 -9.62 5.58
CA LEU A 201 9.82 -9.99 4.82
C LEU A 201 10.82 -10.83 5.64
N GLN A 202 11.08 -10.44 6.91
CA GLN A 202 11.97 -11.23 7.78
C GLN A 202 11.41 -12.62 8.06
N ILE A 203 10.09 -12.72 8.31
CA ILE A 203 9.40 -14.00 8.51
C ILE A 203 9.53 -14.88 7.27
N ILE A 204 9.17 -14.37 6.09
CA ILE A 204 9.23 -15.13 4.83
C ILE A 204 10.65 -15.58 4.52
N ARG A 205 11.66 -14.76 4.79
CA ARG A 205 13.07 -15.14 4.58
C ARG A 205 13.50 -16.29 5.46
N ARG A 206 13.11 -16.31 6.72
CA ARG A 206 13.45 -17.38 7.65
C ARG A 206 12.73 -18.67 7.28
N TRP A 207 11.43 -18.61 7.04
CA TRP A 207 10.59 -19.79 6.79
C TRP A 207 10.82 -20.42 5.44
N LEU A 208 10.99 -19.63 4.37
CA LEU A 208 11.22 -20.15 3.01
C LEU A 208 12.68 -20.53 2.73
N SER A 209 13.63 -20.24 3.62
CA SER A 209 14.98 -20.80 3.53
C SER A 209 15.02 -22.26 3.94
N GLU A 210 14.11 -22.71 4.82
CA GLU A 210 14.05 -24.05 5.39
C GLU A 210 13.05 -24.98 4.67
N SER A 211 12.03 -24.44 4.00
CA SER A 211 10.98 -25.21 3.34
C SER A 211 10.80 -24.79 1.89
N SER A 212 11.41 -25.53 0.98
CA SER A 212 11.31 -25.33 -0.48
C SER A 212 9.96 -25.75 -1.10
N ARG A 213 8.92 -26.01 -0.30
CA ARG A 213 7.67 -26.64 -0.76
C ARG A 213 6.51 -25.70 -1.07
N PHE A 214 6.61 -24.41 -0.71
CA PHE A 214 5.53 -23.48 -1.05
C PHE A 214 5.78 -22.90 -2.44
N ASN A 215 4.98 -23.35 -3.41
CA ASN A 215 5.11 -22.93 -4.82
C ASN A 215 3.78 -22.29 -5.26
N LEU A 216 3.71 -20.97 -5.20
CA LEU A 216 2.61 -20.23 -5.82
C LEU A 216 2.87 -20.19 -7.33
N SER A 217 2.33 -21.17 -8.05
CA SER A 217 2.55 -21.27 -9.48
C SER A 217 2.00 -20.05 -10.24
N ARG A 218 2.58 -19.76 -11.40
CA ARG A 218 2.07 -18.72 -12.29
C ARG A 218 0.63 -18.95 -12.70
N SER A 219 0.21 -20.19 -12.86
CA SER A 219 -1.16 -20.58 -13.18
C SER A 219 -2.11 -20.23 -12.04
N THR A 220 -1.75 -20.54 -10.79
CA THR A 220 -2.55 -20.15 -9.61
C THR A 220 -2.65 -18.62 -9.49
N ALA A 221 -1.56 -17.90 -9.71
CA ALA A 221 -1.56 -16.45 -9.71
C ALA A 221 -2.43 -15.87 -10.84
N ALA A 222 -2.40 -16.45 -12.05
CA ALA A 222 -3.25 -16.04 -13.17
C ALA A 222 -4.75 -16.19 -12.84
N VAL A 223 -5.13 -17.29 -12.21
CA VAL A 223 -6.51 -17.47 -11.72
C VAL A 223 -6.90 -16.36 -10.74
N GLY A 224 -6.02 -16.05 -9.78
CA GLY A 224 -6.26 -14.95 -8.83
C GLY A 224 -6.39 -13.57 -9.51
N VAL A 225 -5.60 -13.31 -10.54
CA VAL A 225 -5.68 -12.06 -11.34
C VAL A 225 -7.03 -11.92 -12.06
N ILE A 226 -7.63 -13.02 -12.48
CA ILE A 226 -8.95 -13.02 -13.11
C ILE A 226 -10.07 -12.95 -12.07
N LEU A 227 -9.99 -13.76 -11.01
CA LEU A 227 -11.05 -13.87 -10.02
C LEU A 227 -11.21 -12.61 -9.15
N THR A 228 -10.11 -11.94 -8.77
CA THR A 228 -10.19 -10.78 -7.85
C THR A 228 -11.03 -9.65 -8.42
N PRO A 229 -10.82 -9.14 -9.65
CA PRO A 229 -11.67 -8.09 -10.23
C PRO A 229 -13.10 -8.59 -10.53
N THR A 230 -13.26 -9.87 -10.89
CA THR A 230 -14.59 -10.45 -11.13
C THR A 230 -15.44 -10.44 -9.85
N LEU A 231 -14.87 -10.89 -8.73
CA LEU A 231 -15.53 -10.84 -7.43
C LEU A 231 -15.83 -9.39 -7.00
N PHE A 232 -14.89 -8.47 -7.26
CA PHE A 232 -15.12 -7.05 -6.98
C PHE A 232 -16.30 -6.50 -7.81
N GLY A 233 -16.38 -6.82 -9.10
CA GLY A 233 -17.49 -6.41 -9.97
C GLY A 233 -18.85 -6.95 -9.51
N LEU A 234 -18.88 -8.15 -8.95
CA LEU A 234 -20.10 -8.73 -8.37
C LEU A 234 -20.55 -8.02 -7.09
N ILE A 235 -19.59 -7.51 -6.29
CA ILE A 235 -19.87 -6.85 -5.00
C ILE A 235 -20.19 -5.37 -5.19
N GLU A 236 -19.41 -4.65 -5.99
CA GLU A 236 -19.45 -3.18 -6.12
C GLU A 236 -20.16 -2.69 -7.38
N GLY A 237 -20.49 -3.59 -8.30
CA GLY A 237 -21.17 -3.31 -9.58
C GLY A 237 -20.23 -3.15 -10.77
N THR A 238 -20.79 -3.39 -11.95
CA THR A 238 -20.05 -3.44 -13.23
C THR A 238 -19.40 -2.12 -13.62
N GLU A 239 -20.03 -0.99 -13.33
CA GLU A 239 -19.49 0.35 -13.64
C GLU A 239 -18.17 0.63 -12.92
N ARG A 240 -18.09 0.26 -11.63
CA ARG A 240 -16.85 0.40 -10.83
C ARG A 240 -15.78 -0.57 -11.31
N LEU A 241 -16.17 -1.77 -11.72
CA LEU A 241 -15.24 -2.73 -12.32
C LEU A 241 -14.65 -2.19 -13.62
N LEU A 242 -15.46 -1.61 -14.53
CA LEU A 242 -14.99 -1.03 -15.78
C LEU A 242 -14.02 0.14 -15.53
N THR A 243 -14.34 1.01 -14.59
CA THR A 243 -13.45 2.11 -14.18
C THR A 243 -12.13 1.57 -13.63
N PHE A 244 -12.19 0.55 -12.79
CA PHE A 244 -11.02 -0.14 -12.25
C PHE A 244 -10.16 -0.74 -13.36
N LEU A 245 -10.74 -1.52 -14.28
CA LEU A 245 -10.00 -2.16 -15.36
C LEU A 245 -9.37 -1.13 -16.33
N LYS A 246 -10.07 -0.04 -16.65
CA LYS A 246 -9.52 1.06 -17.46
C LYS A 246 -8.31 1.72 -16.78
N THR A 247 -8.39 1.93 -15.48
CA THR A 247 -7.34 2.64 -14.74
C THR A 247 -6.11 1.75 -14.48
N TYR A 248 -6.34 0.49 -14.12
CA TYR A 248 -5.26 -0.41 -13.65
C TYR A 248 -4.86 -1.48 -14.65
N GLY A 249 -5.66 -1.76 -15.67
CA GLY A 249 -5.27 -2.68 -16.75
C GLY A 249 -4.00 -2.23 -17.44
N VAL A 250 -3.83 -0.92 -17.65
CA VAL A 250 -2.61 -0.32 -18.20
C VAL A 250 -1.41 -0.54 -17.26
N LEU A 251 -1.62 -0.43 -15.96
CA LEU A 251 -0.55 -0.63 -14.95
C LEU A 251 -0.08 -2.09 -14.93
N VAL A 252 -0.99 -3.06 -15.01
CA VAL A 252 -0.64 -4.48 -15.09
C VAL A 252 0.04 -4.83 -16.40
N ALA A 253 -0.44 -4.27 -17.51
CA ALA A 253 0.24 -4.41 -18.82
C ALA A 253 1.68 -3.85 -18.74
N GLY A 254 1.87 -2.69 -18.10
CA GLY A 254 3.18 -2.10 -17.85
C GLY A 254 4.08 -3.01 -17.00
N ILE A 255 3.58 -3.57 -15.91
CA ILE A 255 4.31 -4.54 -15.07
C ILE A 255 4.75 -5.74 -15.91
N TYR A 256 3.84 -6.28 -16.72
CA TYR A 256 4.12 -7.43 -17.58
C TYR A 256 5.20 -7.12 -18.63
N LEU A 257 5.12 -5.95 -19.30
CA LEU A 257 6.11 -5.53 -20.29
C LEU A 257 7.49 -5.31 -19.67
N VAL A 258 7.57 -4.67 -18.51
CA VAL A 258 8.83 -4.46 -17.77
C VAL A 258 9.44 -5.80 -17.35
N ALA A 259 8.61 -6.74 -16.88
CA ALA A 259 9.07 -8.08 -16.49
C ALA A 259 9.61 -8.88 -17.69
N LYS A 260 8.91 -8.84 -18.83
CA LYS A 260 9.37 -9.50 -20.07
C LYS A 260 10.59 -8.81 -20.67
N GLY A 261 10.63 -7.49 -20.72
CA GLY A 261 11.79 -6.72 -21.20
C GLY A 261 13.06 -7.03 -20.41
N GLY A 262 12.96 -7.12 -19.08
CA GLY A 262 14.07 -7.50 -18.22
C GLY A 262 14.59 -8.93 -18.48
N THR A 263 13.73 -9.87 -18.78
CA THR A 263 14.12 -11.26 -19.12
C THR A 263 14.74 -11.35 -20.52
N TRP A 264 14.26 -10.56 -21.47
CA TRP A 264 14.81 -10.48 -22.83
C TRP A 264 16.23 -9.89 -22.82
N LEU A 265 16.45 -8.78 -22.10
CA LEU A 265 17.76 -8.16 -21.92
C LEU A 265 18.78 -9.11 -21.27
N LYS A 266 18.38 -9.88 -20.24
CA LYS A 266 19.24 -10.89 -19.62
C LYS A 266 19.63 -12.02 -20.59
N ARG A 267 18.72 -12.46 -21.47
CA ARG A 267 19.01 -13.48 -22.48
C ARG A 267 19.95 -12.96 -23.58
N HIS A 268 19.78 -11.71 -24.00
CA HIS A 268 20.67 -11.09 -25.01
C HIS A 268 22.06 -10.86 -24.46
N ARG A 269 22.21 -10.41 -23.22
CA ARG A 269 23.51 -10.22 -22.58
C ARG A 269 24.29 -11.55 -22.47
N LYS A 270 23.61 -12.64 -22.05
CA LYS A 270 24.24 -13.97 -22.03
C LYS A 270 24.72 -14.46 -23.42
N ARG A 271 24.05 -14.09 -24.50
CA ARG A 271 24.47 -14.44 -25.87
C ARG A 271 25.70 -13.64 -26.31
N ILE A 272 25.86 -12.41 -25.86
CA ILE A 272 27.01 -11.56 -26.18
C ILE A 272 28.25 -12.01 -25.40
N ASP A 273 28.07 -12.45 -24.15
CA ASP A 273 29.15 -12.90 -23.28
C ASP A 273 29.65 -14.34 -23.63
N THR A 274 28.93 -15.07 -24.48
CA THR A 274 29.29 -16.45 -24.94
C THR A 274 29.82 -16.52 -26.36
N ASN A 275 29.91 -15.42 -27.11
CA ASN A 275 30.59 -15.31 -28.41
C ASN A 275 31.83 -14.42 -28.25
#